data_18aa7eec4a32addc8c75ba57fca725e6
#
_entry.id   18aa7eec4a32addc8c75ba57fca725e6
#
_cell.length_a   1.000
_cell.length_b   1.000
_cell.length_c   1.000
_cell.angle_alpha   90.00
_cell.angle_beta   90.00
_cell.angle_gamma   90.00
#
_symmetry.space_group_name_H-M   'P 1'
#
loop_
_entity.id
_entity.type
_entity.pdbx_description
1 polymer ?
#
loop_
_entity_poly.entity_id
_entity_poly.type
_entity_poly.pdbx_seq_one_letter_code
_entity_poly.pdbx_strand_id
1 'polypeptide(L)'
;ITAYADRLLQGLDTIDWPEPMKEMQRNWIGKSVGASVKFKVENSDKQIEVFTTRVDTIFGVSYLVLAPEHEWVAELTTPEQKADIENYIAQTKKKSELDRMADAKTVSGAFTGTYVVNPVSGERVQLWVADYVLAGYGTGAVMGVPSGDQRDWLFATHFGLPIIQILDAQKDIDVQADPTKEGKYINSGFINGMEYKEAVAFLNQWLEEQGVGKALSLIHI
;
A
#
# COMPACT_ATOMS: atom_id res chain seq x y z
N ILE A 1 17.05 13.28 13.33
CA ILE A 1 16.51 14.34 12.43
C ILE A 1 14.98 14.25 12.42
N THR A 2 14.40 13.07 12.28
CA THR A 2 12.94 12.84 12.20
C THR A 2 12.14 13.44 13.37
N ALA A 3 12.67 13.43 14.59
CA ALA A 3 12.03 14.05 15.76
C ALA A 3 11.81 15.58 15.63
N TYR A 4 12.47 16.23 14.70
CA TYR A 4 12.35 17.67 14.44
C TYR A 4 11.55 17.99 13.17
N ALA A 5 11.07 17.01 12.45
CA ALA A 5 10.46 17.20 11.15
C ALA A 5 9.20 18.07 11.19
N ASP A 6 8.30 17.88 12.18
CA ASP A 6 7.13 18.74 12.35
C ASP A 6 7.53 20.19 12.66
N ARG A 7 8.56 20.40 13.48
CA ARG A 7 9.08 21.73 13.79
C ARG A 7 9.73 22.39 12.56
N LEU A 8 10.41 21.61 11.73
CA LEU A 8 10.98 22.11 10.46
C LEU A 8 9.87 22.53 9.50
N LEU A 9 8.81 21.71 9.35
CA LEU A 9 7.65 22.04 8.52
C LEU A 9 6.97 23.34 8.99
N GLN A 10 6.70 23.48 10.28
CA GLN A 10 6.11 24.71 10.85
C GLN A 10 7.05 25.92 10.66
N GLY A 11 8.37 25.72 10.78
CA GLY A 11 9.36 26.76 10.55
C GLY A 11 9.32 27.33 9.13
N LEU A 12 8.97 26.53 8.12
CA LEU A 12 8.85 27.02 6.74
C LEU A 12 7.78 28.10 6.57
N ASP A 13 6.74 28.09 7.41
CA ASP A 13 5.68 29.09 7.34
C ASP A 13 6.10 30.45 7.91
N THR A 14 7.17 30.47 8.73
CA THR A 14 7.68 31.69 9.41
C THR A 14 8.84 32.36 8.70
N ILE A 15 9.47 31.72 7.70
CA ILE A 15 10.61 32.27 6.98
C ILE A 15 10.18 32.95 5.68
N ASP A 16 10.91 33.99 5.31
CA ASP A 16 10.69 34.74 4.06
C ASP A 16 11.44 34.09 2.88
N TRP A 17 10.96 32.91 2.51
CA TRP A 17 11.45 32.19 1.33
C TRP A 17 10.40 32.14 0.24
N PRO A 18 10.82 32.14 -1.05
CA PRO A 18 9.90 31.90 -2.17
C PRO A 18 9.16 30.55 -2.01
N GLU A 19 7.86 30.52 -2.32
CA GLU A 19 7.03 29.33 -2.14
C GLU A 19 7.59 28.06 -2.83
N PRO A 20 8.19 28.12 -4.05
CA PRO A 20 8.82 26.95 -4.64
C PRO A 20 9.95 26.34 -3.79
N MET A 21 10.70 27.15 -3.06
CA MET A 21 11.73 26.66 -2.14
C MET A 21 11.13 26.00 -0.91
N LYS A 22 10.07 26.58 -0.35
CA LYS A 22 9.32 25.97 0.77
C LYS A 22 8.72 24.63 0.37
N GLU A 23 8.12 24.56 -0.82
CA GLU A 23 7.59 23.32 -1.41
C GLU A 23 8.67 22.25 -1.56
N MET A 24 9.84 22.62 -2.07
CA MET A 24 10.96 21.68 -2.20
C MET A 24 11.37 21.11 -0.83
N GLN A 25 11.41 21.95 0.22
CA GLN A 25 11.72 21.50 1.58
C GLN A 25 10.60 20.64 2.17
N ARG A 26 9.33 20.98 1.97
CA ARG A 26 8.19 20.15 2.38
C ARG A 26 8.25 18.76 1.75
N ASN A 27 8.54 18.71 0.44
CA ASN A 27 8.69 17.46 -0.31
C ASN A 27 9.90 16.64 0.17
N TRP A 28 11.01 17.31 0.51
CA TRP A 28 12.20 16.66 1.08
C TRP A 28 11.94 16.07 2.45
N ILE A 29 11.22 16.77 3.31
CA ILE A 29 10.80 16.27 4.63
C ILE A 29 9.82 15.11 4.48
N GLY A 30 8.94 15.17 3.49
CA GLY A 30 8.10 14.05 3.07
C GLY A 30 7.12 13.59 4.16
N LYS A 31 6.24 14.49 4.64
CA LYS A 31 5.16 14.10 5.56
C LYS A 31 4.00 13.49 4.81
N SER A 32 3.77 12.20 5.03
CA SER A 32 2.60 11.47 4.52
C SER A 32 1.58 11.24 5.63
N VAL A 33 0.33 11.59 5.37
CA VAL A 33 -0.80 11.31 6.27
C VAL A 33 -1.63 10.18 5.67
N GLY A 34 -1.95 9.19 6.47
CA GLY A 34 -2.67 8.00 6.02
C GLY A 34 -3.17 7.19 7.20
N ALA A 35 -3.27 5.89 7.00
CA ALA A 35 -3.66 4.93 8.02
C ALA A 35 -2.71 3.73 8.03
N SER A 36 -2.50 3.17 9.20
CA SER A 36 -1.97 1.83 9.37
C SER A 36 -3.14 0.85 9.44
N VAL A 37 -3.02 -0.29 8.76
CA VAL A 37 -4.05 -1.33 8.72
C VAL A 37 -3.38 -2.69 8.93
N LYS A 38 -3.99 -3.54 9.78
CA LYS A 38 -3.47 -4.87 10.13
C LYS A 38 -4.28 -5.96 9.43
N PHE A 39 -3.63 -6.68 8.55
CA PHE A 39 -4.18 -7.85 7.86
C PHE A 39 -3.77 -9.12 8.59
N LYS A 40 -4.75 -9.91 9.02
CA LYS A 40 -4.48 -11.18 9.71
C LYS A 40 -3.98 -12.21 8.70
N VAL A 41 -2.86 -12.86 9.01
CA VAL A 41 -2.34 -13.99 8.23
C VAL A 41 -3.22 -15.21 8.48
N GLU A 42 -3.64 -15.87 7.41
CA GLU A 42 -4.48 -17.07 7.49
C GLU A 42 -3.72 -18.20 8.20
N ASN A 43 -4.40 -18.93 9.07
CA ASN A 43 -3.84 -20.03 9.87
C ASN A 43 -2.64 -19.64 10.76
N SER A 44 -2.55 -18.36 11.14
CA SER A 44 -1.49 -17.83 12.01
C SER A 44 -2.05 -16.77 12.95
N ASP A 45 -1.33 -16.52 14.05
CA ASP A 45 -1.63 -15.40 14.95
C ASP A 45 -0.97 -14.09 14.49
N LYS A 46 -0.21 -14.13 13.39
CA LYS A 46 0.48 -12.96 12.85
C LYS A 46 -0.48 -11.99 12.15
N GLN A 47 -0.10 -10.72 12.20
CA GLN A 47 -0.80 -9.63 11.49
C GLN A 47 0.24 -8.82 10.71
N ILE A 48 0.05 -8.67 9.41
CA ILE A 48 0.88 -7.81 8.58
C ILE A 48 0.30 -6.39 8.64
N GLU A 49 1.09 -5.46 9.13
CA GLU A 49 0.73 -4.05 9.18
C GLU A 49 1.18 -3.36 7.88
N VAL A 50 0.25 -2.69 7.21
CA VAL A 50 0.52 -1.87 6.03
C VAL A 50 0.22 -0.41 6.33
N PHE A 51 1.01 0.49 5.75
CA PHE A 51 0.69 1.91 5.73
C PHE A 51 0.12 2.29 4.37
N THR A 52 -0.98 3.03 4.36
CA THR A 52 -1.59 3.56 3.14
C THR A 52 -2.03 5.00 3.29
N THR A 53 -1.84 5.81 2.26
CA THR A 53 -2.42 7.16 2.15
C THR A 53 -3.84 7.14 1.59
N ARG A 54 -4.31 5.96 1.16
CA ARG A 54 -5.61 5.73 0.52
C ARG A 54 -6.38 4.62 1.24
N VAL A 55 -6.67 4.81 2.52
CA VAL A 55 -7.47 3.86 3.32
C VAL A 55 -8.86 3.62 2.75
N ASP A 56 -9.41 4.62 2.06
CA ASP A 56 -10.67 4.59 1.34
C ASP A 56 -10.77 3.49 0.29
N THR A 57 -9.64 3.01 -0.23
CA THR A 57 -9.60 1.99 -1.29
C THR A 57 -9.50 0.55 -0.76
N ILE A 58 -9.62 0.35 0.55
CA ILE A 58 -9.37 -0.94 1.20
C ILE A 58 -10.26 -2.08 0.69
N PHE A 59 -11.47 -1.78 0.24
CA PHE A 59 -12.37 -2.77 -0.36
C PHE A 59 -11.92 -3.24 -1.76
N GLY A 60 -11.07 -2.47 -2.43
CA GLY A 60 -10.47 -2.82 -3.72
C GLY A 60 -9.14 -3.58 -3.62
N VAL A 61 -8.73 -3.95 -2.39
CA VAL A 61 -7.48 -4.70 -2.19
C VAL A 61 -7.62 -6.10 -2.76
N SER A 62 -6.77 -6.42 -3.73
CA SER A 62 -6.74 -7.72 -4.41
C SER A 62 -5.61 -8.62 -3.93
N TYR A 63 -4.56 -8.04 -3.36
CA TYR A 63 -3.39 -8.75 -2.86
C TYR A 63 -2.59 -7.87 -1.88
N LEU A 64 -1.77 -8.51 -1.05
CA LEU A 64 -0.73 -7.86 -0.27
C LEU A 64 0.65 -8.21 -0.83
N VAL A 65 1.61 -7.29 -0.67
CA VAL A 65 2.99 -7.50 -1.10
C VAL A 65 3.95 -7.16 0.03
N LEU A 66 4.91 -8.05 0.24
CA LEU A 66 6.06 -7.84 1.11
C LEU A 66 7.29 -7.47 0.29
N ALA A 67 8.14 -6.63 0.86
CA ALA A 67 9.51 -6.45 0.36
C ALA A 67 10.27 -7.77 0.41
N PRO A 68 11.17 -8.06 -0.55
CA PRO A 68 11.98 -9.29 -0.54
C PRO A 68 12.84 -9.46 0.71
N GLU A 69 13.18 -8.36 1.39
CA GLU A 69 13.99 -8.31 2.61
C GLU A 69 13.15 -8.39 3.89
N HIS A 70 11.82 -8.46 3.79
CA HIS A 70 10.94 -8.48 4.95
C HIS A 70 11.18 -9.76 5.78
N GLU A 71 11.32 -9.60 7.10
CA GLU A 71 11.70 -10.68 8.02
C GLU A 71 10.79 -11.91 7.99
N TRP A 72 9.51 -11.73 7.66
CA TRP A 72 8.52 -12.80 7.65
C TRP A 72 8.39 -13.53 6.30
N VAL A 73 9.11 -13.13 5.27
CA VAL A 73 8.97 -13.77 3.95
C VAL A 73 9.27 -15.27 4.05
N ALA A 74 10.38 -15.66 4.71
CA ALA A 74 10.76 -17.06 4.84
C ALA A 74 9.74 -17.88 5.65
N GLU A 75 9.16 -17.29 6.69
CA GLU A 75 8.21 -17.98 7.56
C GLU A 75 6.82 -18.09 6.93
N LEU A 76 6.39 -17.04 6.18
CA LEU A 76 5.09 -17.00 5.54
C LEU A 76 5.07 -17.65 4.15
N THR A 77 6.17 -18.20 3.70
CA THR A 77 6.25 -18.94 2.43
C THR A 77 5.93 -20.40 2.67
N THR A 78 4.97 -20.95 1.93
CA THR A 78 4.65 -22.37 2.00
C THR A 78 5.78 -23.24 1.43
N PRO A 79 5.91 -24.50 1.86
CA PRO A 79 6.95 -25.40 1.35
C PRO A 79 6.96 -25.53 -0.18
N GLU A 80 5.80 -25.49 -0.80
CA GLU A 80 5.61 -25.62 -2.26
C GLU A 80 6.16 -24.40 -3.01
N GLN A 81 6.09 -23.20 -2.41
CA GLN A 81 6.53 -21.94 -3.03
C GLN A 81 7.96 -21.56 -2.63
N LYS A 82 8.59 -22.32 -1.74
CA LYS A 82 9.89 -21.99 -1.15
C LYS A 82 10.98 -21.79 -2.22
N ALA A 83 11.08 -22.68 -3.16
CA ALA A 83 12.11 -22.60 -4.22
C ALA A 83 11.92 -21.36 -5.10
N ASP A 84 10.69 -21.02 -5.46
CA ASP A 84 10.38 -19.85 -6.30
C ASP A 84 10.68 -18.54 -5.55
N ILE A 85 10.31 -18.46 -4.29
CA ILE A 85 10.59 -17.30 -3.43
C ILE A 85 12.11 -17.11 -3.23
N GLU A 86 12.85 -18.18 -2.91
CA GLU A 86 14.31 -18.12 -2.73
C GLU A 86 15.02 -17.68 -4.02
N ASN A 87 14.60 -18.19 -5.18
CA ASN A 87 15.10 -17.79 -6.49
C ASN A 87 14.79 -16.32 -6.77
N TYR A 88 13.55 -15.89 -6.50
CA TYR A 88 13.14 -14.51 -6.69
C TYR A 88 13.97 -13.53 -5.84
N ILE A 89 14.14 -13.82 -4.55
CA ILE A 89 14.96 -13.02 -3.64
C ILE A 89 16.43 -12.96 -4.11
N ALA A 90 16.98 -14.09 -4.55
CA ALA A 90 18.36 -14.14 -5.05
C ALA A 90 18.56 -13.28 -6.32
N GLN A 91 17.55 -13.18 -7.18
CA GLN A 91 17.56 -12.29 -8.35
C GLN A 91 17.43 -10.82 -7.95
N THR A 92 16.51 -10.51 -7.05
CA THR A 92 16.25 -9.14 -6.59
C THR A 92 17.47 -8.54 -5.87
N LYS A 93 18.18 -9.33 -5.08
CA LYS A 93 19.42 -8.89 -4.40
C LYS A 93 20.52 -8.39 -5.34
N LYS A 94 20.45 -8.70 -6.63
CA LYS A 94 21.39 -8.19 -7.64
C LYS A 94 21.06 -6.79 -8.15
N LYS A 95 19.84 -6.30 -7.87
CA LYS A 95 19.37 -4.95 -8.22
C LYS A 95 19.60 -4.00 -7.06
N SER A 96 20.03 -2.77 -7.34
CA SER A 96 20.04 -1.71 -6.33
C SER A 96 18.61 -1.21 -6.06
N GLU A 97 18.38 -0.57 -4.92
CA GLU A 97 17.07 0.07 -4.62
C GLU A 97 16.71 1.12 -5.67
N LEU A 98 17.70 1.88 -6.18
CA LEU A 98 17.52 2.85 -7.26
C LEU A 98 17.05 2.18 -8.56
N ASP A 99 17.61 1.03 -8.92
CA ASP A 99 17.19 0.28 -10.11
C ASP A 99 15.75 -0.23 -9.93
N ARG A 100 15.42 -0.73 -8.74
CA ARG A 100 14.06 -1.21 -8.40
C ARG A 100 13.03 -0.09 -8.46
N MET A 101 13.36 1.13 -8.01
CA MET A 101 12.48 2.30 -8.09
C MET A 101 12.31 2.81 -9.52
N ALA A 102 13.38 2.77 -10.33
CA ALA A 102 13.38 3.25 -11.71
C ALA A 102 12.65 2.30 -12.66
N ASP A 103 12.64 0.99 -12.36
CA ASP A 103 12.04 -0.04 -13.21
C ASP A 103 10.52 -0.14 -13.01
N ALA A 104 9.79 0.91 -13.45
CA ALA A 104 8.34 0.92 -13.40
C ALA A 104 7.67 0.07 -14.51
N LYS A 105 8.46 -0.49 -15.44
CA LYS A 105 7.94 -1.21 -16.62
C LYS A 105 8.00 -2.72 -16.46
N THR A 106 8.93 -3.23 -15.66
CA THR A 106 9.11 -4.68 -15.48
C THR A 106 8.25 -5.14 -14.28
N VAL A 107 7.21 -5.88 -14.58
CA VAL A 107 6.39 -6.51 -13.55
C VAL A 107 7.06 -7.79 -13.10
N SER A 108 7.38 -7.90 -11.81
CA SER A 108 7.93 -9.12 -11.23
C SER A 108 7.41 -9.34 -9.82
N GLY A 109 7.29 -10.59 -9.42
CA GLY A 109 6.85 -10.99 -8.10
C GLY A 109 6.79 -12.51 -7.97
N ALA A 110 6.67 -12.99 -6.73
CA ALA A 110 6.48 -14.40 -6.45
C ALA A 110 5.40 -14.58 -5.37
N PHE A 111 4.50 -15.53 -5.60
CA PHE A 111 3.44 -15.86 -4.65
C PHE A 111 4.02 -16.69 -3.50
N THR A 112 3.69 -16.32 -2.25
CA THR A 112 4.19 -17.03 -1.07
C THR A 112 3.46 -18.35 -0.79
N GLY A 113 2.31 -18.59 -1.43
CA GLY A 113 1.38 -19.68 -1.10
C GLY A 113 0.44 -19.33 0.05
N THR A 114 0.67 -18.23 0.74
CA THR A 114 -0.10 -17.80 1.91
C THR A 114 -1.12 -16.72 1.54
N TYR A 115 -2.15 -16.64 2.35
CA TYR A 115 -3.21 -15.64 2.24
C TYR A 115 -3.32 -14.81 3.51
N VAL A 116 -3.85 -13.62 3.38
CA VAL A 116 -4.23 -12.75 4.48
C VAL A 116 -5.70 -12.38 4.38
N VAL A 117 -6.29 -12.00 5.50
CA VAL A 117 -7.69 -11.58 5.57
C VAL A 117 -7.74 -10.06 5.65
N ASN A 118 -8.45 -9.45 4.72
CA ASN A 118 -8.75 -8.02 4.76
C ASN A 118 -9.63 -7.73 5.97
N PRO A 119 -9.20 -6.88 6.92
CA PRO A 119 -9.92 -6.67 8.18
C PRO A 119 -11.27 -5.98 7.99
N VAL A 120 -11.49 -5.32 6.85
CA VAL A 120 -12.71 -4.53 6.60
C VAL A 120 -13.74 -5.32 5.80
N SER A 121 -13.31 -6.00 4.74
CA SER A 121 -14.21 -6.81 3.89
C SER A 121 -14.37 -8.26 4.37
N GLY A 122 -13.42 -8.77 5.14
CA GLY A 122 -13.33 -10.19 5.51
C GLY A 122 -12.83 -11.10 4.40
N GLU A 123 -12.51 -10.57 3.24
CA GLU A 123 -12.06 -11.34 2.08
C GLU A 123 -10.60 -11.83 2.23
N ARG A 124 -10.37 -13.01 1.66
CA ARG A 124 -9.03 -13.60 1.53
C ARG A 124 -8.32 -12.95 0.35
N VAL A 125 -7.12 -12.43 0.56
CA VAL A 125 -6.26 -11.92 -0.50
C VAL A 125 -4.90 -12.61 -0.47
N GLN A 126 -4.28 -12.77 -1.63
CA GLN A 126 -2.99 -13.44 -1.77
C GLN A 126 -1.86 -12.60 -1.19
N LEU A 127 -0.86 -13.25 -0.58
CA LEU A 127 0.36 -12.62 -0.10
C LEU A 127 1.50 -12.88 -1.08
N TRP A 128 2.07 -11.82 -1.63
CA TRP A 128 3.13 -11.84 -2.62
C TRP A 128 4.43 -11.24 -2.09
N VAL A 129 5.52 -11.51 -2.76
CA VAL A 129 6.81 -10.81 -2.61
C VAL A 129 7.13 -10.14 -3.94
N ALA A 130 7.44 -8.84 -3.91
CA ALA A 130 7.80 -8.11 -5.12
C ALA A 130 8.87 -7.04 -4.87
N ASP A 131 9.73 -6.83 -5.85
CA ASP A 131 10.89 -5.96 -5.74
C ASP A 131 10.56 -4.46 -5.78
N TYR A 132 9.36 -4.08 -6.17
CA TYR A 132 8.92 -2.69 -6.12
C TYR A 132 8.57 -2.20 -4.71
N VAL A 133 8.43 -3.11 -3.73
CA VAL A 133 8.26 -2.77 -2.32
C VAL A 133 9.63 -2.72 -1.65
N LEU A 134 9.91 -1.61 -0.97
CA LEU A 134 11.18 -1.39 -0.27
C LEU A 134 11.01 -1.62 1.23
N ALA A 135 11.92 -2.37 1.84
CA ALA A 135 11.87 -2.66 3.29
C ALA A 135 12.04 -1.40 4.16
N GLY A 136 12.74 -0.40 3.66
CA GLY A 136 12.95 0.88 4.36
C GLY A 136 11.78 1.87 4.24
N TYR A 137 10.74 1.56 3.48
CA TYR A 137 9.58 2.42 3.30
C TYR A 137 8.35 1.86 4.04
N GLY A 138 7.81 2.64 4.97
CA GLY A 138 6.67 2.22 5.78
C GLY A 138 6.99 0.99 6.64
N THR A 139 6.19 -0.04 6.46
CA THR A 139 6.33 -1.34 7.15
C THR A 139 7.06 -2.39 6.31
N GLY A 140 7.50 -2.06 5.09
CA GLY A 140 7.98 -3.05 4.14
C GLY A 140 6.89 -3.94 3.56
N ALA A 141 5.62 -3.55 3.74
CA ALA A 141 4.44 -4.21 3.21
C ALA A 141 3.47 -3.19 2.61
N VAL A 142 2.84 -3.52 1.50
CA VAL A 142 1.84 -2.68 0.84
C VAL A 142 0.61 -3.48 0.46
N MET A 143 -0.54 -2.82 0.40
CA MET A 143 -1.77 -3.37 -0.16
C MET A 143 -1.86 -2.97 -1.64
N GLY A 144 -2.16 -3.93 -2.52
CA GLY A 144 -2.38 -3.72 -3.94
C GLY A 144 -3.83 -3.40 -4.26
N VAL A 145 -4.07 -2.25 -4.89
CA VAL A 145 -5.40 -1.79 -5.32
C VAL A 145 -5.40 -1.49 -6.82
N PRO A 146 -5.56 -2.51 -7.67
CA PRO A 146 -5.38 -2.40 -9.11
C PRO A 146 -6.28 -1.37 -9.81
N SER A 147 -7.48 -1.14 -9.31
CA SER A 147 -8.39 -0.17 -9.94
C SER A 147 -7.94 1.27 -9.77
N GLY A 148 -7.08 1.58 -8.77
CA GLY A 148 -6.68 2.94 -8.41
C GLY A 148 -5.18 3.24 -8.55
N ASP A 149 -4.33 2.24 -8.78
CA ASP A 149 -2.89 2.39 -8.94
C ASP A 149 -2.37 1.64 -10.17
N GLN A 150 -1.64 2.33 -11.03
CA GLN A 150 -1.20 1.78 -12.32
C GLN A 150 -0.17 0.66 -12.15
N ARG A 151 0.68 0.70 -11.13
CA ARG A 151 1.66 -0.37 -10.85
C ARG A 151 0.93 -1.62 -10.38
N ASP A 152 -0.04 -1.44 -9.50
CA ASP A 152 -0.88 -2.53 -9.00
C ASP A 152 -1.74 -3.11 -10.13
N TRP A 153 -2.22 -2.28 -11.05
CA TRP A 153 -2.97 -2.72 -12.22
C TRP A 153 -2.12 -3.63 -13.13
N LEU A 154 -0.89 -3.20 -13.43
CA LEU A 154 0.05 -4.00 -14.22
C LEU A 154 0.37 -5.33 -13.53
N PHE A 155 0.58 -5.31 -12.23
CA PHE A 155 0.83 -6.50 -11.42
C PHE A 155 -0.37 -7.46 -11.46
N ALA A 156 -1.56 -6.94 -11.17
CA ALA A 156 -2.78 -7.75 -11.18
C ALA A 156 -3.07 -8.36 -12.55
N THR A 157 -2.91 -7.60 -13.62
CA THR A 157 -3.08 -8.06 -15.00
C THR A 157 -2.08 -9.15 -15.34
N HIS A 158 -0.81 -8.97 -14.97
CA HIS A 158 0.26 -9.93 -15.24
C HIS A 158 0.05 -11.29 -14.55
N PHE A 159 -0.41 -11.25 -13.30
CA PHE A 159 -0.60 -12.46 -12.47
C PHE A 159 -2.05 -12.95 -12.43
N GLY A 160 -2.96 -12.35 -13.19
CA GLY A 160 -4.38 -12.76 -13.24
C GLY A 160 -5.14 -12.53 -11.94
N LEU A 161 -4.79 -11.48 -11.19
CA LEU A 161 -5.46 -11.10 -9.96
C LEU A 161 -6.69 -10.22 -10.25
N PRO A 162 -7.72 -10.22 -9.39
CA PRO A 162 -8.93 -9.45 -9.62
C PRO A 162 -8.67 -7.93 -9.61
N ILE A 163 -9.38 -7.20 -10.46
CA ILE A 163 -9.42 -5.73 -10.49
C ILE A 163 -10.84 -5.31 -10.11
N ILE A 164 -10.99 -4.68 -8.96
CA ILE A 164 -12.29 -4.37 -8.37
C ILE A 164 -12.55 -2.87 -8.51
N GLN A 165 -13.60 -2.50 -9.24
CA GLN A 165 -14.06 -1.11 -9.29
C GLN A 165 -14.65 -0.70 -7.94
N ILE A 166 -14.18 0.40 -7.36
CA ILE A 166 -14.58 0.88 -6.02
C ILE A 166 -15.24 2.26 -6.04
N LEU A 167 -15.15 3.01 -7.14
CA LEU A 167 -15.85 4.28 -7.34
C LEU A 167 -16.66 4.21 -8.62
N ASP A 168 -17.87 4.76 -8.59
CA ASP A 168 -18.76 4.83 -9.78
C ASP A 168 -18.19 5.72 -10.89
N ALA A 169 -17.34 6.69 -10.53
CA ALA A 169 -16.66 7.56 -11.48
C ALA A 169 -15.43 6.95 -12.14
N GLN A 170 -14.90 5.81 -11.64
CA GLN A 170 -13.76 5.13 -12.28
C GLN A 170 -14.13 4.65 -13.69
N LYS A 171 -13.21 4.87 -14.63
CA LYS A 171 -13.40 4.53 -16.06
C LYS A 171 -12.28 3.63 -16.54
N ASP A 172 -12.63 2.81 -17.52
CA ASP A 172 -11.67 2.00 -18.30
C ASP A 172 -10.72 1.13 -17.45
N ILE A 173 -11.18 0.69 -16.26
CA ILE A 173 -10.36 -0.13 -15.34
C ILE A 173 -9.91 -1.47 -15.91
N ASP A 174 -10.55 -1.93 -16.99
CA ASP A 174 -10.13 -3.10 -17.75
C ASP A 174 -8.91 -2.82 -18.65
N VAL A 175 -8.57 -1.55 -18.86
CA VAL A 175 -7.49 -1.10 -19.75
C VAL A 175 -6.34 -0.47 -18.98
N GLN A 176 -6.65 0.24 -17.90
CA GLN A 176 -5.68 0.94 -17.04
C GLN A 176 -6.30 1.27 -15.68
N ALA A 177 -5.45 1.59 -14.70
CA ALA A 177 -5.95 2.11 -13.43
C ALA A 177 -6.53 3.52 -13.57
N ASP A 178 -7.54 3.83 -12.75
CA ASP A 178 -8.09 5.17 -12.61
C ASP A 178 -7.95 5.65 -11.15
N PRO A 179 -6.99 6.55 -10.85
CA PRO A 179 -6.72 7.03 -9.50
C PRO A 179 -7.70 8.10 -9.01
N THR A 180 -8.85 8.27 -9.67
CA THR A 180 -9.86 9.27 -9.29
C THR A 180 -10.23 9.16 -7.81
N LYS A 181 -10.60 10.31 -7.23
CA LYS A 181 -11.21 10.42 -5.90
C LYS A 181 -12.64 10.97 -5.99
N GLU A 182 -13.13 11.12 -7.20
CA GLU A 182 -14.47 11.63 -7.49
C GLU A 182 -15.49 10.49 -7.53
N GLY A 183 -16.75 10.85 -7.31
CA GLY A 183 -17.85 9.91 -7.32
C GLY A 183 -18.13 9.29 -5.95
N LYS A 184 -18.97 8.25 -5.97
CA LYS A 184 -19.41 7.53 -4.78
C LYS A 184 -18.81 6.13 -4.75
N TYR A 185 -18.48 5.65 -3.55
CA TYR A 185 -18.01 4.28 -3.39
C TYR A 185 -19.09 3.28 -3.77
N ILE A 186 -18.67 2.26 -4.51
CA ILE A 186 -19.45 1.07 -4.91
C ILE A 186 -18.61 -0.17 -4.60
N ASN A 187 -19.21 -1.34 -4.50
CA ASN A 187 -18.52 -2.59 -4.16
C ASN A 187 -17.66 -2.50 -2.88
N SER A 188 -18.02 -1.58 -1.99
CA SER A 188 -17.22 -1.15 -0.84
C SER A 188 -17.99 -1.29 0.47
N GLY A 189 -18.84 -2.29 0.58
CA GLY A 189 -19.58 -2.66 1.79
C GLY A 189 -20.30 -1.47 2.44
N PHE A 190 -19.98 -1.21 3.69
CA PHE A 190 -20.64 -0.18 4.48
C PHE A 190 -20.28 1.27 4.13
N ILE A 191 -19.27 1.50 3.27
CA ILE A 191 -18.99 2.85 2.74
C ILE A 191 -19.61 3.11 1.37
N ASN A 192 -20.42 2.17 0.83
CA ASN A 192 -21.15 2.39 -0.42
C ASN A 192 -22.00 3.66 -0.35
N GLY A 193 -21.92 4.48 -1.38
CA GLY A 193 -22.65 5.74 -1.50
C GLY A 193 -21.97 6.95 -0.84
N MET A 194 -20.92 6.74 -0.03
CA MET A 194 -20.11 7.82 0.55
C MET A 194 -19.22 8.46 -0.51
N GLU A 195 -18.82 9.71 -0.26
CA GLU A 195 -17.76 10.40 -1.01
C GLU A 195 -16.41 10.24 -0.30
N TYR A 196 -15.31 10.55 -1.01
CA TYR A 196 -13.93 10.34 -0.55
C TYR A 196 -13.65 10.82 0.90
N LYS A 197 -13.99 12.07 1.22
CA LYS A 197 -13.68 12.63 2.55
C LYS A 197 -14.46 11.95 3.68
N GLU A 198 -15.70 11.62 3.42
CA GLU A 198 -16.59 10.93 4.36
C GLU A 198 -16.08 9.50 4.60
N ALA A 199 -15.76 8.76 3.52
CA ALA A 199 -15.25 7.41 3.61
C ALA A 199 -13.91 7.33 4.37
N VAL A 200 -12.97 8.24 4.12
CA VAL A 200 -11.70 8.31 4.85
C VAL A 200 -11.91 8.56 6.34
N ALA A 201 -12.76 9.52 6.70
CA ALA A 201 -13.04 9.83 8.10
C ALA A 201 -13.71 8.64 8.83
N PHE A 202 -14.69 8.03 8.18
CA PHE A 202 -15.42 6.87 8.71
C PHE A 202 -14.49 5.68 8.90
N LEU A 203 -13.68 5.33 7.89
CA LEU A 203 -12.77 4.18 7.96
C LEU A 203 -11.68 4.36 9.02
N ASN A 204 -11.11 5.55 9.16
CA ASN A 204 -10.12 5.82 10.21
C ASN A 204 -10.72 5.58 11.59
N GLN A 205 -11.91 6.09 11.86
CA GLN A 205 -12.61 5.85 13.12
C GLN A 205 -12.92 4.36 13.31
N TRP A 206 -13.47 3.71 12.29
CA TRP A 206 -13.84 2.30 12.35
C TRP A 206 -12.64 1.39 12.64
N LEU A 207 -11.50 1.62 11.97
CA LEU A 207 -10.27 0.84 12.17
C LEU A 207 -9.75 0.95 13.61
N GLU A 208 -9.82 2.15 14.20
CA GLU A 208 -9.43 2.37 15.60
C GLU A 208 -10.38 1.67 16.56
N GLU A 209 -11.69 1.78 16.35
CA GLU A 209 -12.73 1.13 17.18
C GLU A 209 -12.61 -0.41 17.14
N GLN A 210 -12.27 -0.98 15.98
CA GLN A 210 -12.06 -2.43 15.84
C GLN A 210 -10.65 -2.88 16.28
N GLY A 211 -9.73 -1.97 16.57
CA GLY A 211 -8.36 -2.28 16.96
C GLY A 211 -7.50 -2.89 15.84
N VAL A 212 -7.96 -2.76 14.58
CA VAL A 212 -7.28 -3.33 13.39
C VAL A 212 -6.50 -2.29 12.58
N GLY A 213 -6.45 -1.04 13.05
CA GLY A 213 -5.68 0.03 12.41
C GLY A 213 -5.84 1.34 13.15
N LYS A 214 -5.21 2.38 12.64
CA LYS A 214 -5.30 3.75 13.17
C LYS A 214 -4.84 4.77 12.14
N ALA A 215 -5.32 6.01 12.28
CA ALA A 215 -4.76 7.13 11.54
C ALA A 215 -3.28 7.31 11.91
N LEU A 216 -2.43 7.54 10.93
CA LEU A 216 -0.99 7.63 11.11
C LEU A 216 -0.40 8.71 10.19
N SER A 217 0.64 9.37 10.69
CA SER A 217 1.47 10.26 9.88
C SER A 217 2.91 9.74 9.88
N LEU A 218 3.45 9.51 8.71
CA LEU A 218 4.85 9.10 8.51
C LEU A 218 5.68 10.27 7.97
N ILE A 219 6.94 10.31 8.34
CA ILE A 219 7.93 11.27 7.88
C ILE A 219 9.07 10.49 7.25
N HIS A 220 9.41 10.83 6.01
CA HIS A 220 10.32 10.04 5.17
C HIS A 220 11.77 10.56 5.12
N ILE A 221 12.12 11.60 5.88
CA ILE A 221 13.52 12.08 5.93
C ILE A 221 14.47 10.97 6.35
#